data_d6502b26b61cd673169192877a0bfc2c
#
_entry.id   d6502b26b61cd673169192877a0bfc2c
#
_cell.length_a   1.000
_cell.length_b   1.000
_cell.length_c   1.000
_cell.angle_alpha   90.00
_cell.angle_beta   90.00
_cell.angle_gamma   90.00
#
_symmetry.space_group_name_H-M   'P 1'
#
loop_
_entity.id
_entity.type
_entity.pdbx_description
1 polymer ?
#
loop_
_entity_poly.entity_id
_entity_poly.type
_entity_poly.pdbx_seq_one_letter_code
_entity_poly.pdbx_strand_id
1 'polypeptide(L)'
;MNKNIRWLQYSIGLIVLIISLISVFNYKVDSLGLFGNSNYLSKAAKALTSGKMIAGLQNIDDRLFQDLIIKNLQVRNDVIAIGSSTTMKLRRRFVSKDRINFFNHSVSGASLKDYIAIVGAYESIHSYLPSTVILGVDPWIFNKYNGQGRWKGLKKYYDYELDKIYGKGAKSASK
;
A
#
# COMPACT_ATOMS: atom_id res chain seq x y z
N MET A 1 2.06 -35.89 -46.41
CA MET A 1 1.57 -35.13 -45.24
C MET A 1 0.28 -34.42 -45.64
N ASN A 2 -0.82 -34.68 -44.95
CA ASN A 2 -2.17 -34.26 -45.33
C ASN A 2 -2.27 -32.71 -45.27
N LYS A 3 -2.82 -32.08 -46.34
CA LYS A 3 -2.95 -30.59 -46.43
C LYS A 3 -3.67 -30.00 -45.19
N ASN A 4 -4.64 -30.73 -44.67
CA ASN A 4 -5.39 -30.31 -43.47
C ASN A 4 -4.55 -30.24 -42.19
N ILE A 5 -3.55 -31.17 -42.07
CA ILE A 5 -2.63 -31.18 -40.92
C ILE A 5 -1.69 -29.98 -40.97
N ARG A 6 -1.20 -29.63 -42.15
CA ARG A 6 -0.34 -28.45 -42.34
C ARG A 6 -1.09 -27.14 -41.99
N TRP A 7 -2.32 -27.02 -42.51
CA TRP A 7 -3.14 -25.86 -42.21
C TRP A 7 -3.38 -25.72 -40.71
N LEU A 8 -3.70 -26.82 -40.02
CA LEU A 8 -3.89 -26.81 -38.56
C LEU A 8 -2.60 -26.39 -37.83
N GLN A 9 -1.45 -26.91 -38.24
CA GLN A 9 -0.16 -26.54 -37.64
C GLN A 9 0.14 -25.02 -37.77
N TYR A 10 -0.10 -24.45 -38.97
CA TYR A 10 0.10 -23.03 -39.20
C TYR A 10 -0.88 -22.19 -38.38
N SER A 11 -2.12 -22.60 -38.27
CA SER A 11 -3.15 -21.90 -37.44
C SER A 11 -2.77 -21.91 -35.97
N ILE A 12 -2.35 -23.06 -35.44
CA ILE A 12 -1.89 -23.17 -34.05
C ILE A 12 -0.64 -22.31 -33.83
N GLY A 13 0.32 -22.37 -34.72
CA GLY A 13 1.54 -21.56 -34.65
C GLY A 13 1.26 -20.06 -34.65
N LEU A 14 0.33 -19.61 -35.48
CA LEU A 14 -0.10 -18.22 -35.52
C LEU A 14 -0.77 -17.80 -34.22
N ILE A 15 -1.66 -18.62 -33.67
CA ILE A 15 -2.34 -18.35 -32.39
C ILE A 15 -1.33 -18.22 -31.25
N VAL A 16 -0.38 -19.16 -31.16
CA VAL A 16 0.69 -19.14 -30.14
C VAL A 16 1.54 -17.87 -30.28
N LEU A 17 1.87 -17.50 -31.52
CA LEU A 17 2.63 -16.27 -31.77
C LEU A 17 1.89 -15.03 -31.29
N ILE A 18 0.60 -14.90 -31.62
CA ILE A 18 -0.25 -13.76 -31.20
C ILE A 18 -0.34 -13.70 -29.66
N ILE A 19 -0.62 -14.83 -29.01
CA ILE A 19 -0.71 -14.89 -27.54
C ILE A 19 0.61 -14.48 -26.90
N SER A 20 1.74 -14.95 -27.46
CA SER A 20 3.07 -14.60 -26.96
C SER A 20 3.35 -13.10 -27.09
N LEU A 21 3.02 -12.49 -28.21
CA LEU A 21 3.18 -11.05 -28.43
C LEU A 21 2.33 -10.23 -27.46
N ILE A 22 1.07 -10.62 -27.26
CA ILE A 22 0.18 -9.96 -26.30
C ILE A 22 0.73 -10.09 -24.87
N SER A 23 1.22 -11.28 -24.51
CA SER A 23 1.78 -11.52 -23.17
C SER A 23 3.04 -10.69 -22.92
N VAL A 24 3.95 -10.62 -23.90
CA VAL A 24 5.14 -9.77 -23.80
C VAL A 24 4.77 -8.28 -23.72
N PHE A 25 3.81 -7.85 -24.51
CA PHE A 25 3.32 -6.47 -24.46
C PHE A 25 2.73 -6.13 -23.08
N ASN A 26 1.83 -6.97 -22.57
CA ASN A 26 1.23 -6.77 -21.25
C ASN A 26 2.27 -6.78 -20.12
N TYR A 27 3.26 -7.67 -20.19
CA TYR A 27 4.37 -7.71 -19.25
C TYR A 27 5.21 -6.42 -19.27
N LYS A 28 5.50 -5.88 -20.46
CA LYS A 28 6.29 -4.67 -20.64
C LYS A 28 5.54 -3.42 -20.21
N VAL A 29 4.25 -3.32 -20.54
CA VAL A 29 3.42 -2.14 -20.25
C VAL A 29 2.98 -2.15 -18.78
N ASP A 30 2.75 -3.34 -18.20
CA ASP A 30 2.30 -3.54 -16.81
C ASP A 30 1.25 -2.52 -16.36
N SER A 31 0.25 -2.30 -17.19
CA SER A 31 -0.79 -1.27 -16.97
C SER A 31 -1.57 -1.45 -15.67
N LEU A 32 -1.60 -2.66 -15.13
CA LEU A 32 -2.25 -3.01 -13.87
C LEU A 32 -1.28 -3.10 -12.68
N GLY A 33 0.02 -2.91 -12.91
CA GLY A 33 1.05 -3.01 -11.86
C GLY A 33 1.20 -4.41 -11.25
N LEU A 34 0.82 -5.46 -12.01
CA LEU A 34 0.81 -6.85 -11.52
C LEU A 34 2.21 -7.46 -11.42
N PHE A 35 3.15 -6.98 -12.22
CA PHE A 35 4.51 -7.51 -12.31
C PHE A 35 5.52 -6.73 -11.44
N GLY A 36 5.02 -5.89 -10.54
CA GLY A 36 5.84 -5.30 -9.49
C GLY A 36 6.74 -4.16 -9.96
N ASN A 37 6.26 -3.30 -10.84
CA ASN A 37 6.96 -2.06 -11.16
C ASN A 37 6.90 -1.11 -9.94
N SER A 38 7.59 -1.52 -8.85
CA SER A 38 7.76 -0.72 -7.62
C SER A 38 8.35 0.67 -7.93
N ASN A 39 9.00 0.82 -9.09
CA ASN A 39 9.50 2.10 -9.57
C ASN A 39 8.40 3.15 -9.78
N TYR A 40 7.21 2.75 -10.24
CA TYR A 40 6.09 3.69 -10.41
C TYR A 40 5.57 4.19 -9.06
N LEU A 41 5.27 3.28 -8.13
CA LEU A 41 4.81 3.64 -6.78
C LEU A 41 5.88 4.43 -6.01
N SER A 42 7.15 4.05 -6.16
CA SER A 42 8.27 4.77 -5.54
C SER A 42 8.40 6.20 -6.09
N LYS A 43 8.29 6.38 -7.40
CA LYS A 43 8.28 7.73 -8.01
C LYS A 43 7.07 8.54 -7.55
N ALA A 44 5.89 7.91 -7.48
CA ALA A 44 4.69 8.54 -6.99
C ALA A 44 4.83 8.97 -5.51
N ALA A 45 5.33 8.08 -4.64
CA ALA A 45 5.57 8.40 -3.24
C ALA A 45 6.54 9.59 -3.08
N LYS A 46 7.67 9.58 -3.81
CA LYS A 46 8.63 10.70 -3.82
C LYS A 46 8.01 12.01 -4.31
N ALA A 47 7.20 11.96 -5.37
CA ALA A 47 6.53 13.15 -5.87
C ALA A 47 5.53 13.70 -4.85
N LEU A 48 4.74 12.82 -4.20
CA LEU A 48 3.78 13.23 -3.19
C LEU A 48 4.45 13.85 -1.95
N THR A 49 5.54 13.24 -1.46
CA THR A 49 6.29 13.74 -0.29
C THR A 49 7.05 15.05 -0.60
N SER A 50 7.33 15.32 -1.87
CA SER A 50 7.88 16.63 -2.31
C SER A 50 6.80 17.70 -2.58
N GLY A 51 5.54 17.44 -2.19
CA GLY A 51 4.43 18.41 -2.32
C GLY A 51 3.75 18.45 -3.69
N LYS A 52 4.07 17.52 -4.59
CA LYS A 52 3.41 17.43 -5.90
C LYS A 52 2.09 16.70 -5.80
N MET A 53 1.11 17.10 -6.59
CA MET A 53 -0.14 16.35 -6.73
C MET A 53 0.08 15.15 -7.66
N ILE A 54 -0.54 14.04 -7.29
CA ILE A 54 -0.54 12.80 -8.08
C ILE A 54 -1.98 12.47 -8.45
N ALA A 55 -2.20 12.15 -9.69
CA ALA A 55 -3.48 11.68 -10.22
C ALA A 55 -3.29 10.32 -10.90
N GLY A 56 -4.40 9.57 -11.03
CA GLY A 56 -4.41 8.34 -11.83
C GLY A 56 -3.83 7.11 -11.14
N LEU A 57 -3.57 7.15 -9.83
CA LEU A 57 -3.21 5.94 -9.08
C LEU A 57 -4.44 5.01 -9.00
N GLN A 58 -4.39 3.90 -9.73
CA GLN A 58 -5.44 2.87 -9.71
C GLN A 58 -4.84 1.50 -9.40
N ASN A 59 -5.61 0.66 -8.73
CA ASN A 59 -5.25 -0.73 -8.42
C ASN A 59 -3.88 -0.89 -7.74
N ILE A 60 -3.54 0.02 -6.84
CA ILE A 60 -2.28 -0.01 -6.11
C ILE A 60 -2.43 -0.78 -4.79
N ASP A 61 -1.32 -1.36 -4.34
CA ASP A 61 -1.21 -1.82 -2.95
C ASP A 61 -1.06 -0.61 -2.02
N ASP A 62 -2.14 -0.27 -1.33
CA ASP A 62 -2.18 0.87 -0.40
C ASP A 62 -1.09 0.75 0.68
N ARG A 63 -0.83 -0.46 1.20
CA ARG A 63 0.15 -0.69 2.27
C ARG A 63 1.57 -0.47 1.78
N LEU A 64 1.89 -1.03 0.62
CA LEU A 64 3.17 -0.78 -0.03
C LEU A 64 3.35 0.72 -0.32
N PHE A 65 2.30 1.37 -0.79
CA PHE A 65 2.37 2.80 -1.08
C PHE A 65 2.59 3.64 0.18
N GLN A 66 1.92 3.32 1.30
CA GLN A 66 2.15 3.99 2.58
C GLN A 66 3.56 3.73 3.13
N ASP A 67 4.09 2.51 3.03
CA ASP A 67 5.48 2.20 3.38
C ASP A 67 6.48 3.08 2.60
N LEU A 68 6.25 3.21 1.28
CA LEU A 68 7.08 4.05 0.42
C LEU A 68 6.95 5.54 0.76
N ILE A 69 5.75 6.02 1.07
CA ILE A 69 5.53 7.41 1.49
C ILE A 69 6.29 7.68 2.80
N ILE A 70 6.09 6.86 3.83
CA ILE A 70 6.75 7.05 5.13
C ILE A 70 8.27 7.04 4.96
N LYS A 71 8.83 6.11 4.17
CA LYS A 71 10.27 6.06 3.90
C LYS A 71 10.83 7.29 3.18
N ASN A 72 10.02 7.96 2.38
CA ASN A 72 10.45 9.11 1.59
C ASN A 72 10.00 10.46 2.19
N LEU A 73 9.48 10.49 3.41
CA LEU A 73 9.12 11.74 4.07
C LEU A 73 10.37 12.63 4.21
N GLN A 74 10.25 13.86 3.72
CA GLN A 74 11.30 14.88 3.80
C GLN A 74 11.05 15.84 4.97
N VAL A 75 9.81 15.94 5.42
CA VAL A 75 9.38 16.85 6.47
C VAL A 75 8.62 16.03 7.52
N ARG A 76 8.87 16.31 8.79
CA ARG A 76 8.16 15.71 9.91
C ARG A 76 6.67 16.09 9.84
N ASN A 77 5.80 15.09 9.92
CA ASN A 77 4.37 15.33 10.07
C ASN A 77 4.03 15.57 11.55
N ASP A 78 3.31 16.66 11.81
CA ASP A 78 2.82 16.98 13.15
C ASP A 78 1.55 16.19 13.44
N VAL A 79 0.69 16.06 12.44
CA VAL A 79 -0.60 15.38 12.53
C VAL A 79 -0.71 14.34 11.41
N ILE A 80 -1.10 13.13 11.78
CA ILE A 80 -1.47 12.10 10.79
C ILE A 80 -2.90 11.63 11.01
N ALA A 81 -3.55 11.20 9.94
CA ALA A 81 -4.80 10.46 10.01
C ALA A 81 -4.56 9.01 9.61
N ILE A 82 -5.14 8.08 10.34
CA ILE A 82 -5.10 6.65 10.07
C ILE A 82 -6.53 6.12 10.12
N GLY A 83 -6.93 5.36 9.13
CA GLY A 83 -8.28 4.80 9.08
C GLY A 83 -8.50 3.98 7.83
N SER A 84 -9.76 3.74 7.51
CA SER A 84 -10.17 3.03 6.30
C SER A 84 -10.45 3.98 5.13
N SER A 85 -11.11 3.47 4.09
CA SER A 85 -11.49 4.24 2.91
C SER A 85 -12.37 5.46 3.22
N THR A 86 -13.14 5.44 4.31
CA THR A 86 -13.92 6.61 4.79
C THR A 86 -13.00 7.73 5.25
N THR A 87 -11.97 7.39 6.00
CA THR A 87 -10.97 8.34 6.52
C THR A 87 -10.04 8.89 5.44
N MET A 88 -9.83 8.17 4.33
CA MET A 88 -9.06 8.65 3.17
C MET A 88 -9.57 9.99 2.62
N LYS A 89 -10.85 10.32 2.87
CA LYS A 89 -11.47 11.58 2.44
C LYS A 89 -11.05 12.78 3.28
N LEU A 90 -10.43 12.55 4.46
CA LEU A 90 -9.98 13.62 5.32
C LEU A 90 -8.82 14.38 4.68
N ARG A 91 -9.01 15.67 4.48
CA ARG A 91 -8.04 16.58 3.86
C ARG A 91 -7.48 17.53 4.90
N ARG A 92 -6.25 18.01 4.69
CA ARG A 92 -5.59 19.00 5.56
C ARG A 92 -6.49 20.18 5.94
N ARG A 93 -7.23 20.73 4.98
CA ARG A 93 -8.14 21.88 5.19
C ARG A 93 -9.23 21.65 6.23
N PHE A 94 -9.56 20.38 6.56
CA PHE A 94 -10.54 20.03 7.58
C PHE A 94 -9.91 19.81 8.94
N VAL A 95 -8.59 19.66 9.02
CA VAL A 95 -7.86 19.37 10.26
C VAL A 95 -7.38 20.65 10.92
N SER A 96 -6.85 21.58 10.12
CA SER A 96 -6.37 22.87 10.64
C SER A 96 -6.38 23.96 9.57
N LYS A 97 -6.56 25.20 10.02
CA LYS A 97 -6.35 26.41 9.23
C LYS A 97 -4.87 26.86 9.21
N ASP A 98 -4.09 26.39 10.18
CA ASP A 98 -2.68 26.75 10.34
C ASP A 98 -1.74 25.94 9.46
N ARG A 99 -0.47 26.32 9.41
CA ARG A 99 0.59 25.61 8.68
C ARG A 99 1.05 24.35 9.43
N ILE A 100 0.13 23.40 9.58
CA ILE A 100 0.41 22.11 10.18
C ILE A 100 0.83 21.11 9.08
N ASN A 101 1.88 20.35 9.31
CA ASN A 101 2.27 19.25 8.43
C ASN A 101 1.36 18.06 8.70
N PHE A 102 0.32 17.94 7.88
CA PHE A 102 -0.68 16.87 7.95
C PHE A 102 -0.49 15.88 6.82
N PHE A 103 -0.57 14.59 7.14
CA PHE A 103 -0.65 13.53 6.15
C PHE A 103 -1.72 12.49 6.51
N ASN A 104 -2.40 11.96 5.48
CA ASN A 104 -3.42 10.93 5.65
C ASN A 104 -2.86 9.57 5.22
N HIS A 105 -2.62 8.68 6.18
CA HIS A 105 -2.09 7.34 6.00
C HIS A 105 -3.18 6.25 6.01
N SER A 106 -4.42 6.63 5.78
CA SER A 106 -5.52 5.64 5.71
C SER A 106 -5.34 4.68 4.54
N VAL A 107 -5.81 3.44 4.71
CA VAL A 107 -5.73 2.37 3.72
C VAL A 107 -7.08 1.68 3.55
N SER A 108 -7.37 1.15 2.36
CA SER A 108 -8.63 0.47 2.08
C SER A 108 -8.86 -0.72 3.02
N GLY A 109 -10.04 -0.79 3.64
CA GLY A 109 -10.41 -1.86 4.55
C GLY A 109 -9.36 -2.07 5.65
N ALA A 110 -8.93 -0.98 6.29
CA ALA A 110 -7.96 -1.03 7.36
C ALA A 110 -8.42 -1.91 8.52
N SER A 111 -7.48 -2.53 9.19
CA SER A 111 -7.64 -3.26 10.46
C SER A 111 -6.86 -2.55 11.57
N LEU A 112 -7.10 -2.92 12.83
CA LEU A 112 -6.29 -2.42 13.96
C LEU A 112 -4.80 -2.72 13.77
N LYS A 113 -4.48 -3.84 13.12
CA LYS A 113 -3.08 -4.20 12.82
C LYS A 113 -2.44 -3.23 11.82
N ASP A 114 -3.20 -2.70 10.86
CA ASP A 114 -2.71 -1.64 9.97
C ASP A 114 -2.39 -0.36 10.75
N TYR A 115 -3.22 0.02 11.74
CA TYR A 115 -2.99 1.22 12.54
C TYR A 115 -1.70 1.12 13.35
N ILE A 116 -1.52 0.01 14.04
CA ILE A 116 -0.30 -0.27 14.81
C ILE A 116 0.91 -0.28 13.89
N ALA A 117 0.81 -0.94 12.72
CA ALA A 117 1.91 -1.02 11.77
C ALA A 117 2.32 0.34 11.18
N ILE A 118 1.35 1.23 10.91
CA ILE A 118 1.65 2.57 10.38
C ILE A 118 2.35 3.43 11.44
N VAL A 119 1.90 3.37 12.70
CA VAL A 119 2.58 4.05 13.82
C VAL A 119 4.00 3.50 14.00
N GLY A 120 4.14 2.17 13.99
CA GLY A 120 5.43 1.51 14.08
C GLY A 120 6.38 1.82 12.93
N ALA A 121 5.84 2.08 11.73
CA ALA A 121 6.63 2.53 10.60
C ALA A 121 7.28 3.89 10.87
N TYR A 122 6.51 4.85 11.42
CA TYR A 122 7.06 6.16 11.80
C TYR A 122 8.19 6.03 12.81
N GLU A 123 7.97 5.28 13.87
CA GLU A 123 8.96 5.15 14.93
C GLU A 123 10.19 4.37 14.48
N SER A 124 10.01 3.25 13.78
CA SER A 124 11.13 2.42 13.34
C SER A 124 11.99 3.06 12.24
N ILE A 125 11.40 3.92 11.38
CA ILE A 125 12.12 4.56 10.26
C ILE A 125 12.70 5.91 10.68
N HIS A 126 11.94 6.70 11.41
CA HIS A 126 12.28 8.10 11.67
C HIS A 126 12.60 8.39 13.14
N SER A 127 12.44 7.40 14.03
CA SER A 127 12.66 7.55 15.49
C SER A 127 11.84 8.68 16.12
N TYR A 128 10.67 8.99 15.54
CA TYR A 128 9.70 9.92 16.14
C TYR A 128 8.27 9.45 15.92
N LEU A 129 7.37 9.97 16.75
CA LEU A 129 5.93 9.85 16.57
C LEU A 129 5.33 11.22 16.26
N PRO A 130 4.29 11.30 15.38
CA PRO A 130 3.49 12.52 15.21
C PRO A 130 2.89 12.97 16.54
N SER A 131 2.79 14.29 16.75
CA SER A 131 2.22 14.83 17.98
C SER A 131 0.72 14.52 18.15
N THR A 132 0.04 14.33 17.03
CA THR A 132 -1.40 14.00 16.99
C THR A 132 -1.68 12.91 15.97
N VAL A 133 -2.45 11.92 16.39
CA VAL A 133 -2.95 10.85 15.50
C VAL A 133 -4.48 10.89 15.51
N ILE A 134 -5.07 11.13 14.36
CA ILE A 134 -6.52 11.08 14.14
C ILE A 134 -6.86 9.67 13.72
N LEU A 135 -7.64 8.95 14.53
CA LEU A 135 -8.09 7.60 14.23
C LEU A 135 -9.49 7.60 13.65
N GLY A 136 -9.63 7.12 12.42
CA GLY A 136 -10.92 6.85 11.82
C GLY A 136 -11.37 5.43 12.18
N VAL A 137 -12.29 5.34 13.13
CA VAL A 137 -12.74 4.06 13.69
C VAL A 137 -14.04 3.63 13.03
N ASP A 138 -13.97 2.60 12.22
CA ASP A 138 -15.13 1.97 11.60
C ASP A 138 -15.60 0.76 12.45
N PRO A 139 -16.91 0.50 12.58
CA PRO A 139 -17.42 -0.58 13.45
C PRO A 139 -16.87 -1.96 13.15
N TRP A 140 -16.60 -2.28 11.87
CA TRP A 140 -16.08 -3.60 11.48
C TRP A 140 -14.64 -3.87 11.93
N ILE A 141 -13.90 -2.84 12.33
CA ILE A 141 -12.50 -2.98 12.76
C ILE A 141 -12.37 -3.88 14.01
N PHE A 142 -13.42 -3.90 14.83
CA PHE A 142 -13.50 -4.72 16.05
C PHE A 142 -14.03 -6.13 15.79
N ASN A 143 -14.44 -6.43 14.55
CA ASN A 143 -14.89 -7.77 14.21
C ASN A 143 -13.70 -8.73 14.12
N LYS A 144 -13.54 -9.62 15.10
CA LYS A 144 -12.48 -10.65 15.12
C LYS A 144 -12.51 -11.61 13.94
N TYR A 145 -13.66 -11.73 13.28
CA TYR A 145 -13.83 -12.59 12.10
C TYR A 145 -13.58 -11.85 10.79
N ASN A 146 -13.21 -10.57 10.86
CA ASN A 146 -12.77 -9.83 9.69
C ASN A 146 -11.41 -10.36 9.22
N GLY A 147 -11.42 -11.43 8.43
CA GLY A 147 -10.23 -12.15 7.94
C GLY A 147 -9.28 -11.34 7.03
N GLN A 148 -9.30 -10.02 7.15
CA GLN A 148 -8.47 -9.12 6.38
C GLN A 148 -6.99 -9.34 6.69
N GLY A 149 -6.23 -9.85 5.72
CA GLY A 149 -4.81 -10.18 5.85
C GLY A 149 -3.85 -9.19 5.18
N ARG A 150 -4.35 -8.11 4.55
CA ARG A 150 -3.53 -7.17 3.77
C ARG A 150 -2.51 -6.39 4.60
N TRP A 151 -2.76 -6.20 5.92
CA TRP A 151 -1.82 -5.62 6.87
C TRP A 151 -0.45 -6.33 6.91
N LYS A 152 -0.38 -7.61 6.45
CA LYS A 152 0.86 -8.39 6.39
C LYS A 152 1.94 -7.73 5.52
N GLY A 153 1.58 -6.87 4.58
CA GLY A 153 2.52 -6.03 3.84
C GLY A 153 3.33 -5.10 4.74
N LEU A 154 2.78 -4.73 5.91
CA LEU A 154 3.44 -3.89 6.92
C LEU A 154 3.86 -4.68 8.18
N LYS A 155 3.86 -6.02 8.12
CA LYS A 155 4.05 -6.90 9.30
C LYS A 155 5.29 -6.56 10.11
N LYS A 156 6.39 -6.21 9.47
CA LYS A 156 7.66 -5.87 10.16
C LYS A 156 7.50 -4.71 11.15
N TYR A 157 6.67 -3.73 10.84
CA TYR A 157 6.42 -2.59 11.71
C TYR A 157 5.41 -2.91 12.82
N TYR A 158 4.43 -3.74 12.50
CA TYR A 158 3.53 -4.30 13.49
C TYR A 158 4.29 -5.11 14.55
N ASP A 159 5.19 -6.01 14.10
CA ASP A 159 6.02 -6.81 14.98
C ASP A 159 6.96 -5.92 15.83
N TYR A 160 7.51 -4.85 15.24
CA TYR A 160 8.34 -3.88 15.94
C TYR A 160 7.60 -3.26 17.15
N GLU A 161 6.36 -2.80 16.95
CA GLU A 161 5.56 -2.22 18.04
C GLU A 161 5.19 -3.26 19.10
N LEU A 162 4.83 -4.48 18.70
CA LEU A 162 4.53 -5.53 19.67
C LEU A 162 5.75 -5.91 20.50
N ASP A 163 6.92 -6.06 19.87
CA ASP A 163 8.17 -6.38 20.57
C ASP A 163 8.55 -5.27 21.57
N LYS A 164 8.20 -4.02 21.31
CA LYS A 164 8.41 -2.88 22.20
C LYS A 164 7.45 -2.90 23.39
N ILE A 165 6.16 -3.17 23.16
CA ILE A 165 5.13 -3.14 24.20
C ILE A 165 5.22 -4.35 25.12
N TYR A 166 5.45 -5.54 24.57
CA TYR A 166 5.36 -6.81 25.29
C TYR A 166 6.71 -7.50 25.51
N GLY A 167 7.80 -6.94 25.01
CA GLY A 167 9.12 -7.57 25.03
C GLY A 167 9.34 -8.56 23.88
N LYS A 168 10.64 -8.83 23.60
CA LYS A 168 11.03 -9.77 22.53
C LYS A 168 10.49 -11.18 22.87
N GLY A 169 9.50 -11.63 22.14
CA GLY A 169 8.88 -12.95 22.34
C GLY A 169 7.35 -12.97 22.24
N ALA A 170 6.69 -11.82 22.19
CA ALA A 170 5.22 -11.72 22.10
C ALA A 170 4.64 -12.25 20.77
N LYS A 171 5.47 -12.62 19.82
CA LYS A 171 5.09 -13.14 18.48
C LYS A 171 4.29 -14.45 18.51
N SER A 172 4.31 -15.16 19.65
CA SER A 172 3.66 -16.46 19.80
C SER A 172 2.15 -16.40 20.07
N ALA A 173 1.62 -15.27 20.54
CA ALA A 173 0.25 -15.15 21.01
C ALA A 173 -0.76 -14.63 19.96
N SER A 174 -0.32 -14.29 18.75
CA SER A 174 -1.18 -13.70 17.71
C SER A 174 -1.47 -14.65 16.53
N LYS A 175 -1.65 -15.95 16.81
CA LYS A 175 -2.19 -16.90 15.83
C LYS A 175 -3.71 -16.83 15.77
#